data_4926032a577ed33007b764203a8e8792
#
_entry.id   4926032a577ed33007b764203a8e8792
#
_cell.length_a   1.000
_cell.length_b   1.000
_cell.length_c   1.000
_cell.angle_alpha   90.00
_cell.angle_beta   90.00
_cell.angle_gamma   90.00
#
_symmetry.space_group_name_H-M   'P 1'
#
loop_
_entity.id
_entity.type
_entity.pdbx_description
1 polymer ?
#
loop_
_entity_poly.entity_id
_entity_poly.type
_entity_poly.pdbx_seq_one_letter_code
_entity_poly.pdbx_strand_id
1 'polypeptide(L)'
;MTSISATEMSTSLGPLKQIDAGVLNVGYAEAGPADGRVVLLLHGWPYDIHSYSEVAPLLAAEGYRSIVPYVRGYGTTRFRSDDTLRNGQQGALGLDAISLMDALEIDQAIVAGFDWGARTADIVAALWPERAPGSSPSAAI
;
A
#
# COMPACT_ATOMS: atom_id res chain seq x y z
N MET A 1 -18.42 -11.62 -27.47
CA MET A 1 -18.27 -11.45 -26.05
C MET A 1 -16.85 -11.08 -25.70
N THR A 2 -16.72 -10.08 -24.93
CA THR A 2 -15.40 -9.71 -24.43
C THR A 2 -14.98 -10.71 -23.38
N SER A 3 -13.90 -11.40 -23.60
CA SER A 3 -13.35 -12.22 -22.53
C SER A 3 -12.86 -11.30 -21.42
N ILE A 4 -13.19 -11.65 -20.20
CA ILE A 4 -12.66 -10.94 -19.07
C ILE A 4 -11.20 -11.35 -18.92
N SER A 5 -10.28 -10.38 -18.91
CA SER A 5 -8.88 -10.67 -18.73
C SER A 5 -8.63 -11.23 -17.33
N ALA A 6 -7.53 -11.94 -17.16
CA ALA A 6 -7.14 -12.43 -15.85
C ALA A 6 -7.02 -11.27 -14.84
N THR A 7 -6.55 -10.10 -15.32
CA THR A 7 -6.45 -8.91 -14.48
C THR A 7 -7.81 -8.44 -14.01
N GLU A 8 -8.78 -8.36 -14.91
CA GLU A 8 -10.13 -7.94 -14.54
C GLU A 8 -10.80 -8.94 -13.60
N MET A 9 -10.61 -10.23 -13.86
CA MET A 9 -11.20 -11.27 -13.02
C MET A 9 -10.62 -11.29 -11.62
N SER A 10 -9.34 -10.95 -11.48
CA SER A 10 -8.67 -11.02 -10.19
C SER A 10 -8.94 -9.81 -9.32
N THR A 11 -9.63 -8.78 -9.85
CA THR A 11 -9.65 -7.53 -9.13
C THR A 11 -11.01 -6.94 -8.86
N SER A 12 -11.47 -7.16 -7.69
CA SER A 12 -12.27 -6.16 -7.02
C SER A 12 -11.43 -4.92 -6.66
N LEU A 13 -10.12 -4.94 -6.91
CA LEU A 13 -9.20 -3.83 -6.62
C LEU A 13 -9.06 -2.85 -7.77
N GLY A 14 -9.55 -3.20 -8.96
CA GLY A 14 -9.39 -2.35 -10.15
C GLY A 14 -8.01 -2.48 -10.80
N PRO A 15 -7.71 -1.64 -11.78
CA PRO A 15 -6.44 -1.73 -12.51
C PRO A 15 -5.26 -1.31 -11.64
N LEU A 16 -4.12 -1.96 -11.88
CA LEU A 16 -2.87 -1.59 -11.23
C LEU A 16 -2.33 -0.29 -11.81
N LYS A 17 -1.77 0.52 -10.94
CA LYS A 17 -1.06 1.74 -11.29
C LYS A 17 0.39 1.60 -10.88
N GLN A 18 1.26 2.38 -11.48
CA GLN A 18 2.69 2.42 -11.14
C GLN A 18 3.10 3.86 -10.90
N ILE A 19 3.93 4.07 -9.89
CA ILE A 19 4.44 5.40 -9.58
C ILE A 19 5.85 5.30 -8.99
N ASP A 20 6.71 6.24 -9.38
CA ASP A 20 8.02 6.37 -8.75
C ASP A 20 7.87 6.94 -7.35
N ALA A 21 8.41 6.23 -6.38
CA ALA A 21 8.31 6.61 -4.97
C ALA A 21 9.62 6.24 -4.27
N GLY A 22 10.44 7.24 -3.98
CA GLY A 22 11.76 7.01 -3.40
C GLY A 22 12.63 6.14 -4.30
N VAL A 23 13.15 5.04 -3.77
CA VAL A 23 14.02 4.11 -4.51
C VAL A 23 13.26 3.10 -5.35
N LEU A 24 11.93 3.13 -5.27
CA LEU A 24 11.07 2.13 -5.93
C LEU A 24 10.22 2.74 -7.03
N ASN A 25 9.84 1.90 -7.98
CA ASN A 25 8.66 2.11 -8.81
C ASN A 25 7.60 1.16 -8.26
N VAL A 26 6.56 1.72 -7.66
CA VAL A 26 5.58 0.97 -6.88
C VAL A 26 4.35 0.66 -7.70
N GLY A 27 3.99 -0.63 -7.72
CA GLY A 27 2.69 -1.07 -8.25
C GLY A 27 1.65 -1.02 -7.14
N TYR A 28 0.51 -0.42 -7.41
CA TYR A 28 -0.54 -0.30 -6.41
C TYR A 28 -1.93 -0.30 -7.03
N ALA A 29 -2.90 -0.69 -6.22
CA ALA A 29 -4.30 -0.56 -6.57
C ALA A 29 -4.91 0.56 -5.73
N GLU A 30 -5.91 1.22 -6.29
CA GLU A 30 -6.59 2.33 -5.62
C GLU A 30 -8.09 2.17 -5.79
N ALA A 31 -8.85 2.40 -4.72
CA ALA A 31 -10.30 2.32 -4.74
C ALA A 31 -10.88 3.45 -3.89
N GLY A 32 -12.09 3.88 -4.25
CA GLY A 32 -12.81 4.91 -3.53
C GLY A 32 -12.60 6.31 -4.09
N PRO A 33 -13.28 7.31 -3.51
CA PRO A 33 -13.24 8.67 -4.03
C PRO A 33 -11.85 9.30 -3.84
N ALA A 34 -11.42 10.08 -4.83
CA ALA A 34 -10.09 10.69 -4.83
C ALA A 34 -9.89 11.66 -3.65
N ASP A 35 -10.97 12.24 -3.16
CA ASP A 35 -10.95 13.17 -2.02
C ASP A 35 -11.29 12.48 -0.69
N GLY A 36 -11.44 11.16 -0.70
CA GLY A 36 -11.72 10.41 0.51
C GLY A 36 -10.53 10.37 1.45
N ARG A 37 -10.82 10.10 2.72
CA ARG A 37 -9.76 9.88 3.70
C ARG A 37 -8.97 8.64 3.32
N VAL A 38 -7.65 8.73 3.32
CA VAL A 38 -6.79 7.67 2.80
C VAL A 38 -6.55 6.60 3.85
N VAL A 39 -6.70 5.35 3.41
CA VAL A 39 -6.29 4.17 4.16
C VAL A 39 -5.23 3.45 3.32
N LEU A 40 -4.04 3.33 3.87
CA LEU A 40 -2.93 2.61 3.24
C LEU A 40 -2.91 1.19 3.80
N LEU A 41 -3.10 0.21 2.92
CA LEU A 41 -3.24 -1.20 3.30
C LEU A 41 -2.00 -1.98 2.88
N LEU A 42 -1.24 -2.45 3.85
CA LEU A 42 0.05 -3.10 3.64
C LEU A 42 -0.04 -4.61 3.84
N HIS A 43 0.28 -5.36 2.79
CA HIS A 43 0.23 -6.83 2.88
C HIS A 43 1.46 -7.40 3.58
N GLY A 44 1.37 -8.68 3.94
CA GLY A 44 2.44 -9.41 4.59
C GLY A 44 3.03 -10.49 3.69
N TRP A 45 4.05 -11.15 4.19
CA TRP A 45 4.69 -12.29 3.54
C TRP A 45 3.94 -13.58 3.91
N PRO A 46 3.69 -14.49 3.01
CA PRO A 46 4.00 -14.50 1.55
C PRO A 46 2.84 -14.00 0.68
N TYR A 47 2.08 -13.09 1.18
CA TYR A 47 0.86 -12.60 0.53
C TYR A 47 1.15 -11.43 -0.39
N ASP A 48 0.10 -10.85 -0.97
CA ASP A 48 0.20 -9.68 -1.84
C ASP A 48 -1.04 -8.81 -1.70
N ILE A 49 -1.23 -7.88 -2.64
CA ILE A 49 -2.35 -6.94 -2.57
C ILE A 49 -3.71 -7.62 -2.59
N HIS A 50 -3.81 -8.83 -3.11
CA HIS A 50 -5.09 -9.54 -3.21
C HIS A 50 -5.63 -9.95 -1.84
N SER A 51 -4.80 -9.88 -0.80
CA SER A 51 -5.26 -10.05 0.58
C SER A 51 -6.32 -9.02 0.96
N TYR A 52 -6.32 -7.86 0.27
CA TYR A 52 -7.27 -6.78 0.54
C TYR A 52 -8.38 -6.68 -0.50
N SER A 53 -8.57 -7.72 -1.33
CA SER A 53 -9.55 -7.68 -2.42
C SER A 53 -11.00 -7.51 -1.93
N GLU A 54 -11.27 -7.88 -0.69
CA GLU A 54 -12.60 -7.68 -0.09
C GLU A 54 -12.67 -6.42 0.76
N VAL A 55 -11.59 -6.11 1.46
CA VAL A 55 -11.56 -4.97 2.39
C VAL A 55 -11.54 -3.64 1.66
N ALA A 56 -10.74 -3.50 0.62
CA ALA A 56 -10.61 -2.24 -0.09
C ALA A 56 -11.94 -1.77 -0.69
N PRO A 57 -12.73 -2.64 -1.36
CA PRO A 57 -14.05 -2.21 -1.85
C PRO A 57 -15.01 -1.80 -0.73
N LEU A 58 -14.95 -2.47 0.42
CA LEU A 58 -15.81 -2.12 1.55
C LEU A 58 -15.47 -0.73 2.08
N LEU A 59 -14.17 -0.42 2.20
CA LEU A 59 -13.74 0.90 2.62
C LEU A 59 -14.12 1.96 1.59
N ALA A 60 -13.98 1.64 0.30
CA ALA A 60 -14.36 2.54 -0.77
C ALA A 60 -15.85 2.88 -0.71
N ALA A 61 -16.70 1.89 -0.41
CA ALA A 61 -18.13 2.08 -0.28
C ALA A 61 -18.47 3.00 0.90
N GLU A 62 -17.61 3.07 1.91
CA GLU A 62 -17.77 3.96 3.07
C GLU A 62 -17.13 5.34 2.86
N GLY A 63 -16.65 5.62 1.67
CA GLY A 63 -16.09 6.93 1.33
C GLY A 63 -14.60 7.09 1.56
N TYR A 64 -13.90 6.01 1.91
CA TYR A 64 -12.44 6.05 2.08
C TYR A 64 -11.74 5.84 0.74
N ARG A 65 -10.56 6.43 0.64
CA ARG A 65 -9.66 6.20 -0.49
C ARG A 65 -8.65 5.14 -0.05
N SER A 66 -8.77 3.94 -0.59
CA SER A 66 -7.88 2.82 -0.26
C SER A 66 -6.72 2.78 -1.23
N ILE A 67 -5.50 2.75 -0.70
CA ILE A 67 -4.28 2.58 -1.48
C ILE A 67 -3.65 1.26 -1.04
N VAL A 68 -3.47 0.34 -1.99
CA VAL A 68 -2.99 -1.01 -1.69
C VAL A 68 -1.74 -1.28 -2.53
N PRO A 69 -0.55 -0.94 -2.02
CA PRO A 69 0.68 -1.16 -2.78
C PRO A 69 1.21 -2.57 -2.64
N TYR A 70 1.93 -3.04 -3.67
CA TYR A 70 2.84 -4.16 -3.52
C TYR A 70 4.08 -3.65 -2.76
N VAL A 71 4.44 -4.34 -1.69
CA VAL A 71 5.67 -4.01 -0.96
C VAL A 71 6.89 -4.39 -1.80
N ARG A 72 8.06 -3.86 -1.41
CA ARG A 72 9.29 -4.17 -2.15
C ARG A 72 9.51 -5.68 -2.27
N GLY A 73 9.91 -6.13 -3.45
CA GLY A 73 10.12 -7.53 -3.75
C GLY A 73 8.88 -8.29 -4.20
N TYR A 74 7.73 -7.61 -4.32
CA TYR A 74 6.47 -8.26 -4.70
C TYR A 74 5.86 -7.62 -5.93
N GLY A 75 5.12 -8.44 -6.68
CA GLY A 75 4.30 -8.00 -7.81
C GLY A 75 5.06 -7.13 -8.79
N THR A 76 4.46 -6.02 -9.16
CA THR A 76 5.03 -5.08 -10.13
C THR A 76 5.91 -4.01 -9.51
N THR A 77 6.04 -3.98 -8.18
CA THR A 77 6.95 -3.07 -7.50
C THR A 77 8.38 -3.50 -7.78
N ARG A 78 9.21 -2.54 -8.17
CA ARG A 78 10.61 -2.81 -8.52
C ARG A 78 11.50 -1.65 -8.08
N PHE A 79 12.77 -1.94 -7.92
CA PHE A 79 13.77 -0.91 -7.64
C PHE A 79 14.01 -0.09 -8.91
N ARG A 80 14.18 1.19 -8.75
CA ARG A 80 14.44 2.12 -9.87
C ARG A 80 15.88 2.02 -10.36
N SER A 81 16.80 1.52 -9.52
CA SER A 81 18.21 1.40 -9.84
C SER A 81 18.73 0.04 -9.37
N ASP A 82 19.61 -0.57 -10.17
CA ASP A 82 20.28 -1.81 -9.80
C ASP A 82 21.30 -1.59 -8.66
N ASP A 83 21.70 -0.33 -8.45
CA ASP A 83 22.68 0.02 -7.42
C ASP A 83 22.07 0.13 -6.03
N THR A 84 20.74 0.13 -5.91
CA THR A 84 20.07 0.24 -4.62
C THR A 84 20.25 -1.04 -3.83
N LEU A 85 20.64 -0.90 -2.55
CA LEU A 85 20.81 -2.03 -1.67
C LEU A 85 19.48 -2.79 -1.49
N ARG A 86 19.53 -4.10 -1.72
CA ARG A 86 18.35 -4.96 -1.60
C ARG A 86 18.23 -5.41 -0.14
N ASN A 87 17.45 -4.71 0.65
CA ASN A 87 17.17 -5.14 2.01
C ASN A 87 15.68 -5.06 2.30
N GLY A 88 15.21 -5.86 3.23
CA GLY A 88 13.82 -5.89 3.65
C GLY A 88 13.65 -5.46 5.10
N GLN A 89 14.56 -4.65 5.62
CA GLN A 89 14.45 -4.15 6.98
C GLN A 89 13.20 -3.29 7.15
N GLN A 90 12.63 -3.34 8.32
CA GLN A 90 11.37 -2.67 8.61
C GLN A 90 11.45 -1.15 8.44
N GLY A 91 12.59 -0.58 8.81
CA GLY A 91 12.81 0.85 8.58
C GLY A 91 12.76 1.23 7.10
N ALA A 92 13.33 0.39 6.23
CA ALA A 92 13.27 0.61 4.80
C ALA A 92 11.84 0.48 4.27
N LEU A 93 11.08 -0.50 4.75
CA LEU A 93 9.69 -0.69 4.38
C LEU A 93 8.82 0.50 4.84
N GLY A 94 9.08 1.01 6.04
CA GLY A 94 8.40 2.20 6.54
C GLY A 94 8.68 3.42 5.68
N LEU A 95 9.94 3.60 5.28
CA LEU A 95 10.31 4.69 4.40
C LEU A 95 9.67 4.54 3.02
N ASP A 96 9.53 3.30 2.52
CA ASP A 96 8.82 3.05 1.26
C ASP A 96 7.37 3.54 1.34
N ALA A 97 6.70 3.28 2.45
CA ALA A 97 5.32 3.72 2.65
C ALA A 97 5.22 5.25 2.65
N ILE A 98 6.12 5.92 3.35
CA ILE A 98 6.17 7.39 3.37
C ILE A 98 6.49 7.96 1.99
N SER A 99 7.45 7.35 1.29
CA SER A 99 7.80 7.79 -0.07
C SER A 99 6.61 7.65 -1.02
N LEU A 100 5.82 6.58 -0.88
CA LEU A 100 4.61 6.40 -1.67
C LEU A 100 3.59 7.50 -1.37
N MET A 101 3.38 7.80 -0.08
CA MET A 101 2.47 8.88 0.31
C MET A 101 2.92 10.20 -0.29
N ASP A 102 4.23 10.51 -0.24
CA ASP A 102 4.76 11.73 -0.83
C ASP A 102 4.54 11.77 -2.34
N ALA A 103 4.79 10.66 -3.03
CA ALA A 103 4.60 10.58 -4.48
C ALA A 103 3.15 10.78 -4.88
N LEU A 104 2.20 10.31 -4.08
CA LEU A 104 0.77 10.45 -4.31
C LEU A 104 0.20 11.73 -3.72
N GLU A 105 1.05 12.58 -3.13
CA GLU A 105 0.65 13.85 -2.50
C GLU A 105 -0.37 13.63 -1.38
N ILE A 106 -0.17 12.55 -0.62
CA ILE A 106 -1.00 12.22 0.54
C ILE A 106 -0.28 12.69 1.79
N ASP A 107 -0.87 13.66 2.49
CA ASP A 107 -0.30 14.19 3.70
C ASP A 107 -0.46 13.24 4.89
N GLN A 108 -1.65 12.71 5.06
CA GLN A 108 -1.99 11.84 6.18
C GLN A 108 -2.79 10.63 5.69
N ALA A 109 -2.58 9.49 6.35
CA ALA A 109 -3.30 8.26 6.05
C ALA A 109 -3.46 7.43 7.32
N ILE A 110 -4.55 6.64 7.36
CA ILE A 110 -4.62 5.52 8.28
C ILE A 110 -3.78 4.42 7.66
N VAL A 111 -2.81 3.89 8.40
CA VAL A 111 -1.95 2.83 7.90
C VAL A 111 -2.31 1.56 8.64
N ALA A 112 -2.67 0.53 7.89
CA ALA A 112 -3.05 -0.76 8.43
C ALA A 112 -2.32 -1.87 7.69
N GLY A 113 -2.12 -3.01 8.34
CA GLY A 113 -1.42 -4.11 7.72
C GLY A 113 -1.52 -5.38 8.56
N PHE A 114 -1.02 -6.47 8.01
CA PHE A 114 -0.88 -7.72 8.76
C PHE A 114 0.51 -8.30 8.50
N ASP A 115 1.02 -9.07 9.46
CA ASP A 115 2.33 -9.71 9.39
C ASP A 115 3.43 -8.66 9.18
N TRP A 116 4.22 -8.74 8.13
CA TRP A 116 5.23 -7.73 7.81
C TRP A 116 4.62 -6.35 7.54
N GLY A 117 3.42 -6.33 6.96
CA GLY A 117 2.68 -5.08 6.78
C GLY A 117 2.31 -4.43 8.10
N ALA A 118 1.93 -5.24 9.09
CA ALA A 118 1.64 -4.75 10.43
C ALA A 118 2.86 -4.09 11.07
N ARG A 119 4.02 -4.72 10.94
CA ARG A 119 5.26 -4.18 11.47
C ARG A 119 5.66 -2.89 10.78
N THR A 120 5.45 -2.82 9.47
CA THR A 120 5.69 -1.59 8.70
C THR A 120 4.75 -0.48 9.17
N ALA A 121 3.48 -0.80 9.38
CA ALA A 121 2.51 0.18 9.89
C ALA A 121 2.92 0.70 11.26
N ASP A 122 3.40 -0.17 12.14
CA ASP A 122 3.90 0.23 13.46
C ASP A 122 5.09 1.19 13.35
N ILE A 123 6.01 0.91 12.45
CA ILE A 123 7.17 1.78 12.22
C ILE A 123 6.73 3.15 11.71
N VAL A 124 5.79 3.18 10.76
CA VAL A 124 5.28 4.46 10.25
C VAL A 124 4.62 5.26 11.35
N ALA A 125 3.78 4.62 12.16
CA ALA A 125 3.09 5.28 13.26
C ALA A 125 4.07 5.78 14.33
N ALA A 126 5.16 5.06 14.56
CA ALA A 126 6.15 5.43 15.56
C ALA A 126 7.06 6.56 15.09
N LEU A 127 7.53 6.51 13.84
CA LEU A 127 8.52 7.45 13.33
C LEU A 127 7.89 8.67 12.65
N TRP A 128 6.70 8.53 12.11
CA TRP A 128 6.00 9.61 11.41
C TRP A 128 4.55 9.73 11.91
N PRO A 129 4.34 9.96 13.21
CA PRO A 129 2.98 9.97 13.76
C PRO A 129 2.08 11.03 13.15
N GLU A 130 2.64 12.14 12.69
CA GLU A 130 1.88 13.20 12.02
C GLU A 130 1.37 12.79 10.63
N ARG A 131 1.97 11.75 10.04
CA ARG A 131 1.55 11.24 8.73
C ARG A 131 0.51 10.13 8.87
N ALA A 132 0.41 9.51 10.05
CA ALA A 132 -0.48 8.38 10.30
C ALA A 132 -1.26 8.55 11.61
N PRO A 133 -2.01 9.65 11.76
CA PRO A 133 -2.60 10.01 13.06
C PRO A 133 -3.71 9.08 13.54
N GLY A 134 -4.33 8.33 12.65
CA GLY A 134 -5.37 7.38 13.05
C GLY A 134 -4.87 5.96 13.22
N SER A 135 -3.57 5.75 13.07
CA SER A 135 -2.98 4.41 13.12
C SER A 135 -2.55 4.06 14.53
N SER A 136 -2.62 2.78 14.86
CA SER A 136 -2.19 2.28 16.15
C SER A 136 -1.58 0.90 15.95
N PRO A 137 -0.60 0.51 16.79
CA PRO A 137 -0.03 -0.83 16.71
C PRO A 137 -1.09 -1.93 16.83
N SER A 138 -2.14 -1.70 17.58
CA SER A 138 -3.21 -2.68 17.74
C SER A 138 -4.12 -2.78 16.51
N ALA A 139 -4.06 -1.84 15.59
CA ALA A 139 -4.77 -1.94 14.32
C ALA A 139 -4.05 -2.85 13.32
N ALA A 140 -2.82 -3.17 13.61
CA ALA A 140 -2.03 -4.09 12.80
C ALA A 140 -2.40 -5.52 13.19
N ILE A 141 -2.64 -6.34 12.23
CA ILE A 141 -3.10 -7.72 12.47
C ILE A 141 -2.03 -8.71 12.10
#